data_0df0e03fa1118735163d8413b192259c
#
_entry.id   0df0e03fa1118735163d8413b192259c
#
_cell.length_a   1.000
_cell.length_b   1.000
_cell.length_c   1.000
_cell.angle_alpha   90.00
_cell.angle_beta   90.00
_cell.angle_gamma   90.00
#
_symmetry.space_group_name_H-M   'P 1'
#
loop_
_entity.id
_entity.type
_entity.pdbx_description
1 polymer ?
#
loop_
_entity_poly.entity_id
_entity_poly.type
_entity_poly.pdbx_seq_one_letter_code
_entity_poly.pdbx_strand_id
1 'polypeptide(L)'
;MSKILKIVHLLLLCACSVFAYARTARVYGYVVDQDNIGIELANVVVLNTDKPIGTATNKNGYYELILDEADTVVLSYSMIGYTTVQQRILDLREVLNINVQLLTDEQVLAEIEVRGIQHTQGTMDRIDAATTRVMPDATGGSIESLLITFAGVSQTNELSSQYNVRGGSFDENSVYVNGIEVHRPLLIRSGQQEGLSFVNPEMVENVAFSAGSFGAEYGDKMSSVLDITYKRPPAFEASLSASLLGAHVYVGHGDSTYSQMYGLRYKTSKYMLGGLATAGNYNPTYFDYQTYITWQTGPKWQMSFLGNVSLNDYRFTPDSLSESFGGQEAKNLTIYYEGQEKDRFLTAFAALSAKGKVSDEVEIGFDLSGFYTNERENFDITGEYVLSNGSMDETQPSNATGEEIDPNAPTVDALGTGLFHQHARNSLEAGVITLAHQGTWQRGNNTLIWGISGQAELIRDRISEWEWRDSAGYSLPNNGLPMELYYSMRGDTSMTSARLQAYIQNTHKWNTSSGQWIFTIGGRLQWWSWNNEVLPSPRASVEWIPGWKRDLCFRLATGLYYQAPFYKELRDTITDEFGITRFDLNHDLKAQRSVHVVLGGDYYFRAWGRPFKLTAEGYYKYIDRMESYSVDNVRVRY
;
A
#
# COMPACT_ATOMS: atom_id res chain seq x y z
N MET A 1 -26.31 -13.54 -14.74
CA MET A 1 -24.99 -13.66 -15.40
C MET A 1 -25.00 -13.37 -16.91
N SER A 2 -25.95 -13.84 -17.73
CA SER A 2 -25.92 -13.66 -19.20
C SER A 2 -26.14 -12.20 -19.69
N LYS A 3 -26.89 -11.36 -19.00
CA LYS A 3 -27.15 -9.97 -19.42
C LYS A 3 -25.98 -9.00 -19.10
N ILE A 4 -25.29 -9.21 -18.01
CA ILE A 4 -24.13 -8.38 -17.61
C ILE A 4 -22.93 -8.66 -18.52
N LEU A 5 -22.71 -9.92 -18.87
CA LEU A 5 -21.64 -10.31 -19.80
C LEU A 5 -21.84 -9.71 -21.20
N LYS A 6 -23.10 -9.57 -21.65
CA LYS A 6 -23.44 -8.94 -22.95
C LYS A 6 -23.25 -7.42 -22.93
N ILE A 7 -23.51 -6.77 -21.78
CA ILE A 7 -23.28 -5.33 -21.60
C ILE A 7 -21.78 -5.02 -21.55
N VAL A 8 -20.99 -5.84 -20.89
CA VAL A 8 -19.53 -5.72 -20.84
C VAL A 8 -18.92 -5.96 -22.23
N HIS A 9 -19.42 -6.93 -23.00
CA HIS A 9 -18.98 -7.15 -24.38
C HIS A 9 -19.39 -6.01 -25.32
N LEU A 10 -20.55 -5.41 -25.12
CA LEU A 10 -21.02 -4.26 -25.93
C LEU A 10 -20.22 -3.00 -25.60
N LEU A 11 -19.86 -2.77 -24.35
CA LEU A 11 -18.98 -1.67 -23.92
C LEU A 11 -17.54 -1.84 -24.43
N LEU A 12 -17.03 -3.07 -24.47
CA LEU A 12 -15.72 -3.39 -25.07
C LEU A 12 -15.71 -3.19 -26.60
N LEU A 13 -16.81 -3.49 -27.28
CA LEU A 13 -16.93 -3.31 -28.72
C LEU A 13 -17.13 -1.83 -29.12
N CYS A 14 -17.81 -1.03 -28.31
CA CYS A 14 -17.94 0.42 -28.54
C CYS A 14 -16.64 1.20 -28.30
N ALA A 15 -15.70 0.67 -27.51
CA ALA A 15 -14.39 1.30 -27.29
C ALA A 15 -13.42 1.09 -28.49
N CYS A 16 -13.75 0.22 -29.42
CA CYS A 16 -12.87 -0.11 -30.57
C CYS A 16 -13.12 0.68 -31.86
N SER A 17 -14.05 1.63 -31.90
CA SER A 17 -14.34 2.34 -33.14
C SER A 17 -14.07 3.84 -33.02
N VAL A 18 -13.19 4.29 -33.91
CA VAL A 18 -12.83 5.64 -34.37
C VAL A 18 -11.62 6.27 -33.67
N PHE A 19 -10.43 5.99 -34.21
CA PHE A 19 -9.30 6.94 -34.14
C PHE A 19 -8.66 7.11 -35.53
N ALA A 20 -8.72 8.33 -36.05
CA ALA A 20 -7.83 8.78 -37.13
C ALA A 20 -6.43 8.94 -36.48
N TYR A 21 -5.49 8.10 -36.83
CA TYR A 21 -4.12 8.16 -36.34
C TYR A 21 -3.36 9.28 -37.05
N ALA A 22 -3.03 10.34 -36.31
CA ALA A 22 -1.81 11.07 -36.64
C ALA A 22 -0.64 10.13 -36.27
N ARG A 23 0.26 9.87 -37.21
CA ARG A 23 1.45 9.06 -36.91
C ARG A 23 2.38 9.90 -36.06
N THR A 24 2.54 9.52 -34.82
CA THR A 24 3.42 10.18 -33.85
C THR A 24 4.51 9.21 -33.42
N ALA A 25 5.70 9.72 -33.22
CA ALA A 25 6.82 8.99 -32.66
C ALA A 25 7.04 9.42 -31.21
N ARG A 26 7.56 8.52 -30.39
CA ARG A 26 7.81 8.76 -28.97
C ARG A 26 9.32 8.68 -28.69
N VAL A 27 9.88 9.74 -28.12
CA VAL A 27 11.25 9.75 -27.62
C VAL A 27 11.21 9.88 -26.11
N TYR A 28 11.87 8.96 -25.41
CA TYR A 28 11.91 8.95 -23.96
C TYR A 28 13.29 8.48 -23.47
N GLY A 29 13.59 8.73 -22.21
CA GLY A 29 14.85 8.27 -21.61
C GLY A 29 15.16 9.03 -20.34
N TYR A 30 16.39 8.91 -19.92
CA TYR A 30 16.90 9.57 -18.73
C TYR A 30 18.01 10.53 -19.08
N VAL A 31 17.97 11.71 -18.47
CA VAL A 31 19.09 12.64 -18.44
C VAL A 31 19.75 12.48 -17.08
N VAL A 32 21.00 12.04 -17.09
CA VAL A 32 21.77 11.74 -15.90
C VAL A 32 23.05 12.56 -15.85
N ASP A 33 23.61 12.72 -14.67
CA ASP A 33 24.93 13.31 -14.51
C ASP A 33 26.05 12.28 -14.70
N GLN A 34 27.31 12.70 -14.47
CA GLN A 34 28.48 11.83 -14.55
C GLN A 34 28.48 10.68 -13.53
N ASP A 35 27.61 10.73 -12.54
CA ASP A 35 27.45 9.73 -11.48
C ASP A 35 26.23 8.81 -11.72
N ASN A 36 25.60 8.90 -12.91
CA ASN A 36 24.35 8.25 -13.30
C ASN A 36 23.14 8.63 -12.41
N ILE A 37 23.20 9.80 -11.78
CA ILE A 37 22.07 10.33 -11.03
C ILE A 37 21.19 11.13 -11.99
N GLY A 38 19.88 10.88 -11.98
CA GLY A 38 18.92 11.58 -12.84
C GLY A 38 18.90 13.09 -12.56
N ILE A 39 18.95 13.92 -13.57
CA ILE A 39 18.90 15.38 -13.47
C ILE A 39 17.46 15.85 -13.60
N GLU A 40 16.88 16.45 -12.52
CA GLU A 40 15.55 17.03 -12.53
C GLU A 40 15.54 18.39 -13.25
N LEU A 41 14.44 18.68 -13.96
CA LEU A 41 14.23 19.95 -14.71
C LEU A 41 15.29 20.22 -15.79
N ALA A 42 16.01 19.21 -16.24
CA ALA A 42 16.79 19.35 -17.46
C ALA A 42 15.84 19.59 -18.64
N ASN A 43 16.10 20.62 -19.39
CA ASN A 43 15.31 20.94 -20.58
C ASN A 43 15.68 19.99 -21.72
N VAL A 44 14.67 19.37 -22.32
CA VAL A 44 14.79 18.56 -23.53
C VAL A 44 13.97 19.23 -24.61
N VAL A 45 14.60 19.86 -25.59
CA VAL A 45 13.96 20.73 -26.59
C VAL A 45 14.32 20.28 -27.98
N VAL A 46 13.35 20.30 -28.89
CA VAL A 46 13.54 20.07 -30.31
C VAL A 46 14.00 21.36 -30.97
N LEU A 47 15.18 21.36 -31.62
CA LEU A 47 15.77 22.56 -32.18
C LEU A 47 15.34 22.89 -33.64
N ASN A 48 14.92 21.87 -34.39
CA ASN A 48 14.63 22.01 -35.83
C ASN A 48 13.15 22.04 -36.17
N THR A 49 12.35 22.69 -35.32
CA THR A 49 10.90 22.88 -35.51
C THR A 49 10.55 24.36 -35.47
N ASP A 50 9.51 24.76 -36.26
CA ASP A 50 9.03 26.14 -36.31
C ASP A 50 8.36 26.61 -35.00
N LYS A 51 7.95 25.66 -34.16
CA LYS A 51 7.41 25.91 -32.84
C LYS A 51 8.29 25.22 -31.80
N PRO A 52 8.59 25.85 -30.65
CA PRO A 52 9.35 25.21 -29.61
C PRO A 52 8.57 24.03 -29.02
N ILE A 53 9.03 22.82 -29.28
CA ILE A 53 8.52 21.59 -28.69
C ILE A 53 9.57 21.11 -27.73
N GLY A 54 9.18 20.87 -26.48
CA GLY A 54 10.10 20.38 -25.46
C GLY A 54 9.40 19.93 -24.21
N THR A 55 10.17 19.32 -23.33
CA THR A 55 9.75 18.87 -22.00
C THR A 55 10.88 19.12 -21.02
N ALA A 56 10.59 19.08 -19.74
CA ALA A 56 11.61 19.03 -18.69
C ALA A 56 11.62 17.62 -18.07
N THR A 57 12.79 17.18 -17.66
CA THR A 57 12.92 15.92 -16.94
C THR A 57 12.20 15.97 -15.61
N ASN A 58 11.59 14.87 -15.24
CA ASN A 58 11.04 14.71 -13.91
C ASN A 58 12.18 14.53 -12.88
N LYS A 59 11.80 14.33 -11.64
CA LYS A 59 12.72 14.18 -10.52
C LYS A 59 13.71 13.01 -10.65
N ASN A 60 13.43 12.00 -11.48
CA ASN A 60 14.35 10.87 -11.75
C ASN A 60 15.23 11.12 -12.99
N GLY A 61 15.20 12.32 -13.55
CA GLY A 61 15.83 12.60 -14.82
C GLY A 61 15.08 12.04 -16.04
N TYR A 62 13.90 11.41 -15.82
CA TYR A 62 13.10 10.85 -16.91
C TYR A 62 12.40 11.95 -17.71
N TYR A 63 12.45 11.82 -19.02
CA TYR A 63 11.73 12.67 -19.95
C TYR A 63 10.99 11.84 -20.98
N GLU A 64 9.94 12.43 -21.53
CA GLU A 64 9.15 11.87 -22.62
C GLU A 64 8.67 12.99 -23.53
N LEU A 65 8.89 12.81 -24.83
CA LEU A 65 8.43 13.68 -25.89
C LEU A 65 7.65 12.86 -26.91
N ILE A 66 6.46 13.34 -27.24
CA ILE A 66 5.68 12.82 -28.37
C ILE A 66 5.81 13.84 -29.51
N LEU A 67 6.34 13.38 -30.61
CA LEU A 67 6.67 14.19 -31.79
C LEU A 67 5.95 13.62 -33.01
N ASP A 68 5.70 14.45 -34.00
CA ASP A 68 5.29 13.95 -35.30
C ASP A 68 6.46 13.19 -35.97
N GLU A 69 6.13 12.17 -36.76
CA GLU A 69 7.15 11.46 -37.55
C GLU A 69 7.95 12.43 -38.38
N ALA A 70 9.25 12.35 -38.36
CA ALA A 70 10.16 13.24 -39.09
C ALA A 70 11.43 12.51 -39.55
N ASP A 71 11.94 12.91 -40.72
CA ASP A 71 13.16 12.34 -41.26
C ASP A 71 14.42 12.72 -40.45
N THR A 72 14.37 13.82 -39.73
CA THR A 72 15.46 14.25 -38.85
C THR A 72 14.92 15.12 -37.73
N VAL A 73 15.28 14.78 -36.48
CA VAL A 73 14.99 15.57 -35.28
C VAL A 73 16.30 15.84 -34.54
N VAL A 74 16.49 17.06 -34.08
CA VAL A 74 17.63 17.44 -33.24
C VAL A 74 17.12 17.78 -31.86
N LEU A 75 17.46 16.96 -30.88
CA LEU A 75 17.16 17.19 -29.47
C LEU A 75 18.32 17.88 -28.78
N SER A 76 18.03 18.90 -28.01
CA SER A 76 18.96 19.58 -27.12
C SER A 76 18.61 19.28 -25.67
N TYR A 77 19.59 18.79 -24.94
CA TYR A 77 19.50 18.50 -23.52
C TYR A 77 20.34 19.53 -22.77
N SER A 78 19.71 20.33 -21.94
CA SER A 78 20.39 21.42 -21.23
C SER A 78 19.88 21.57 -19.81
N MET A 79 20.83 21.86 -18.91
CA MET A 79 20.57 22.21 -17.52
C MET A 79 21.61 23.23 -17.07
N ILE A 80 21.23 24.16 -16.20
CA ILE A 80 22.15 25.14 -15.63
C ILE A 80 23.26 24.41 -14.88
N GLY A 81 24.52 24.75 -15.19
CA GLY A 81 25.70 24.09 -14.60
C GLY A 81 26.18 22.84 -15.33
N TYR A 82 25.58 22.49 -16.46
CA TYR A 82 25.98 21.37 -17.30
C TYR A 82 26.22 21.79 -18.74
N THR A 83 27.13 21.09 -19.38
CA THR A 83 27.39 21.26 -20.81
C THR A 83 26.19 20.74 -21.61
N THR A 84 25.64 21.61 -22.47
CA THR A 84 24.52 21.24 -23.33
C THR A 84 24.92 20.15 -24.32
N VAL A 85 24.14 19.08 -24.37
CA VAL A 85 24.32 17.98 -25.32
C VAL A 85 23.25 18.05 -26.40
N GLN A 86 23.65 17.94 -27.66
CA GLN A 86 22.72 17.86 -28.80
C GLN A 86 22.82 16.48 -29.44
N GLN A 87 21.68 15.87 -29.68
CA GLN A 87 21.60 14.58 -30.33
C GLN A 87 20.73 14.65 -31.57
N ARG A 88 21.27 14.23 -32.70
CA ARG A 88 20.56 14.15 -33.97
C ARG A 88 20.00 12.75 -34.16
N ILE A 89 18.70 12.67 -34.37
CA ILE A 89 17.96 11.45 -34.65
C ILE A 89 17.59 11.47 -36.13
N LEU A 90 17.95 10.40 -36.85
CA LEU A 90 17.57 10.20 -38.24
C LEU A 90 16.40 9.23 -38.31
N ASP A 91 15.40 9.53 -39.11
CA ASP A 91 14.23 8.70 -39.36
C ASP A 91 13.43 8.35 -38.08
N LEU A 92 12.86 9.41 -37.47
CA LEU A 92 12.02 9.27 -36.29
C LEU A 92 10.63 8.75 -36.69
N ARG A 93 10.41 7.43 -36.62
CA ARG A 93 9.13 6.76 -36.94
C ARG A 93 8.68 5.79 -35.88
N GLU A 94 9.50 5.54 -34.87
CA GLU A 94 9.27 4.55 -33.84
C GLU A 94 9.47 5.12 -32.43
N VAL A 95 9.33 4.28 -31.45
CA VAL A 95 9.66 4.57 -30.07
C VAL A 95 11.16 4.48 -29.86
N LEU A 96 11.79 5.58 -29.42
CA LEU A 96 13.22 5.62 -29.18
C LEU A 96 13.52 5.89 -27.70
N ASN A 97 14.36 5.05 -27.14
CA ASN A 97 14.95 5.28 -25.82
C ASN A 97 16.32 5.94 -25.97
N ILE A 98 16.46 7.15 -25.44
CA ILE A 98 17.71 7.91 -25.52
C ILE A 98 18.06 8.39 -24.11
N ASN A 99 19.07 7.76 -23.53
CA ASN A 99 19.64 8.20 -22.28
C ASN A 99 20.84 9.11 -22.55
N VAL A 100 20.86 10.25 -21.88
CA VAL A 100 21.89 11.27 -22.10
C VAL A 100 22.58 11.58 -20.79
N GLN A 101 23.88 11.55 -20.82
CA GLN A 101 24.72 11.99 -19.71
C GLN A 101 25.18 13.42 -19.95
N LEU A 102 24.84 14.33 -19.04
CA LEU A 102 25.35 15.71 -19.04
C LEU A 102 26.59 15.79 -18.16
N LEU A 103 27.64 16.41 -18.68
CA LEU A 103 28.85 16.69 -17.95
C LEU A 103 28.76 18.08 -17.32
N THR A 104 29.29 18.24 -16.12
CA THR A 104 29.38 19.55 -15.47
C THR A 104 30.27 20.49 -16.28
N ASP A 105 29.82 21.73 -16.49
CA ASP A 105 30.61 22.76 -17.18
C ASP A 105 31.53 23.47 -16.18
N GLU A 106 32.82 23.12 -16.20
CA GLU A 106 33.81 23.70 -15.29
C GLU A 106 33.99 25.22 -15.44
N GLN A 107 33.64 25.79 -16.58
CA GLN A 107 33.76 27.24 -16.82
C GLN A 107 32.61 28.04 -16.18
N VAL A 108 31.46 27.45 -15.95
CA VAL A 108 30.32 28.06 -15.26
C VAL A 108 30.47 27.95 -13.74
N LEU A 109 31.31 27.04 -13.27
CA LEU A 109 31.50 26.73 -11.84
C LEU A 109 32.19 27.83 -11.00
N ALA A 110 32.71 28.89 -11.62
CA ALA A 110 33.34 29.99 -10.86
C ALA A 110 32.36 30.90 -10.12
N GLU A 111 31.05 30.87 -10.46
CA GLU A 111 30.07 31.78 -9.86
C GLU A 111 28.74 31.12 -9.41
N ILE A 112 28.40 29.94 -9.90
CA ILE A 112 27.20 29.19 -9.45
C ILE A 112 27.50 27.68 -9.49
N GLU A 113 28.01 27.16 -8.38
CA GLU A 113 28.11 25.71 -8.17
C GLU A 113 26.71 25.14 -7.92
N VAL A 114 25.94 24.87 -8.99
CA VAL A 114 24.70 24.11 -8.87
C VAL A 114 25.05 22.63 -8.85
N ARG A 115 25.05 22.06 -7.66
CA ARG A 115 25.36 20.66 -7.45
C ARG A 115 24.19 19.80 -7.89
N GLY A 116 24.43 18.92 -8.83
CA GLY A 116 23.44 17.99 -9.38
C GLY A 116 23.10 16.80 -8.49
N ILE A 117 23.13 16.97 -7.17
CA ILE A 117 22.55 15.98 -6.27
C ILE A 117 21.08 16.34 -6.12
N GLN A 118 20.22 15.43 -6.52
CA GLN A 118 18.79 15.59 -6.32
C GLN A 118 18.52 15.59 -4.82
N HIS A 119 18.28 16.76 -4.27
CA HIS A 119 17.69 16.86 -2.95
C HIS A 119 16.25 16.35 -3.04
N THR A 120 15.91 15.42 -2.19
CA THR A 120 14.53 14.98 -2.03
C THR A 120 13.68 16.22 -1.73
N GLN A 121 12.77 16.60 -2.63
CA GLN A 121 11.88 17.72 -2.38
C GLN A 121 10.76 17.27 -1.45
N GLY A 122 10.60 17.97 -0.33
CA GLY A 122 9.63 17.61 0.68
C GLY A 122 10.08 16.45 1.55
N THR A 123 9.13 15.76 2.12
CA THR A 123 9.32 14.62 3.03
C THR A 123 9.20 13.25 2.31
N MET A 124 9.16 13.24 0.98
CA MET A 124 9.02 12.02 0.18
C MET A 124 10.40 11.52 -0.26
N ASP A 125 10.86 10.43 0.33
CA ASP A 125 12.06 9.72 -0.11
C ASP A 125 11.74 8.81 -1.30
N ARG A 126 12.68 8.68 -2.24
CA ARG A 126 12.54 7.81 -3.38
C ARG A 126 13.27 6.52 -3.18
N ILE A 127 12.64 5.46 -3.68
CA ILE A 127 13.14 4.10 -3.62
C ILE A 127 13.29 3.62 -5.06
N ASP A 128 14.47 3.11 -5.38
CA ASP A 128 14.67 2.43 -6.65
C ASP A 128 13.91 1.10 -6.65
N ALA A 129 12.90 1.00 -7.51
CA ALA A 129 12.10 -0.21 -7.65
C ALA A 129 12.94 -1.43 -8.06
N ALA A 130 14.07 -1.25 -8.74
CA ALA A 130 14.96 -2.35 -9.09
C ALA A 130 15.58 -3.04 -7.87
N THR A 131 15.66 -2.34 -6.73
CA THR A 131 16.19 -2.91 -5.47
C THR A 131 15.30 -4.04 -4.95
N THR A 132 13.99 -4.06 -5.26
CA THR A 132 13.09 -5.15 -4.85
C THR A 132 13.52 -6.51 -5.38
N ARG A 133 14.19 -6.55 -6.54
CA ARG A 133 14.65 -7.81 -7.15
C ARG A 133 15.86 -8.41 -6.47
N VAL A 134 16.61 -7.61 -5.73
CA VAL A 134 17.90 -7.98 -5.12
C VAL A 134 17.74 -8.23 -3.62
N MET A 135 16.70 -7.68 -3.00
CA MET A 135 16.45 -7.89 -1.57
C MET A 135 15.89 -9.27 -1.30
N PRO A 136 16.49 -10.02 -0.36
CA PRO A 136 15.88 -11.25 0.13
C PRO A 136 14.60 -10.89 0.89
N ASP A 137 13.49 -11.47 0.48
CA ASP A 137 12.19 -11.24 1.07
C ASP A 137 11.42 -12.55 1.22
N ALA A 138 10.94 -12.82 2.43
CA ALA A 138 10.13 -13.98 2.76
C ALA A 138 8.72 -13.92 2.10
N THR A 139 8.28 -12.74 1.67
CA THR A 139 6.97 -12.56 1.01
C THR A 139 7.01 -12.80 -0.49
N GLY A 140 8.18 -12.99 -1.09
CA GLY A 140 8.35 -13.22 -2.54
C GLY A 140 8.45 -11.94 -3.36
N GLY A 141 8.98 -10.85 -2.79
CA GLY A 141 9.29 -9.59 -3.46
C GLY A 141 8.17 -8.56 -3.34
N SER A 142 7.93 -8.00 -2.16
CA SER A 142 7.01 -6.88 -1.98
C SER A 142 7.75 -5.53 -1.95
N ILE A 143 7.10 -4.48 -2.43
CA ILE A 143 7.62 -3.10 -2.29
C ILE A 143 7.68 -2.71 -0.82
N GLU A 144 6.72 -3.15 -0.02
CA GLU A 144 6.63 -2.84 1.40
C GLU A 144 7.82 -3.39 2.21
N SER A 145 8.40 -4.50 1.77
CA SER A 145 9.61 -5.05 2.44
C SER A 145 10.83 -4.13 2.30
N LEU A 146 10.89 -3.29 1.27
CA LEU A 146 11.94 -2.26 1.15
C LEU A 146 11.79 -1.17 2.22
N LEU A 147 10.56 -0.89 2.66
CA LEU A 147 10.30 0.20 3.59
C LEU A 147 10.93 -0.03 4.96
N ILE A 148 11.13 -1.30 5.37
CA ILE A 148 11.84 -1.62 6.63
C ILE A 148 13.30 -1.15 6.65
N THR A 149 13.90 -0.83 5.52
CA THR A 149 15.24 -0.24 5.46
C THR A 149 15.25 1.23 5.84
N PHE A 150 14.10 1.89 5.93
CA PHE A 150 13.99 3.29 6.33
C PHE A 150 13.93 3.45 7.84
N ALA A 151 14.53 4.53 8.33
CA ALA A 151 14.54 4.83 9.75
C ALA A 151 13.13 5.09 10.30
N GLY A 152 12.79 4.42 11.40
CA GLY A 152 11.48 4.52 12.04
C GLY A 152 10.39 3.67 11.39
N VAL A 153 10.73 2.78 10.46
CA VAL A 153 9.83 1.77 9.92
C VAL A 153 10.17 0.42 10.55
N SER A 154 9.15 -0.30 10.95
CA SER A 154 9.26 -1.64 11.54
C SER A 154 8.19 -2.56 10.98
N GLN A 155 8.42 -3.84 11.07
CA GLN A 155 7.48 -4.88 10.67
C GLN A 155 7.29 -5.85 11.84
N THR A 156 6.06 -6.28 12.06
CA THR A 156 5.74 -7.20 13.17
C THR A 156 5.91 -8.66 12.75
N ASN A 157 5.76 -8.95 11.46
CA ASN A 157 5.83 -10.30 10.90
C ASN A 157 6.47 -10.24 9.51
N GLU A 158 7.54 -10.99 9.30
CA GLU A 158 8.26 -11.06 8.01
C GLU A 158 7.43 -11.67 6.86
N LEU A 159 6.33 -12.36 7.17
CA LEU A 159 5.43 -12.95 6.18
C LEU A 159 4.33 -11.98 5.71
N SER A 160 4.23 -10.83 6.35
CA SER A 160 3.22 -9.81 6.09
C SER A 160 3.80 -8.66 5.28
N SER A 161 2.98 -8.04 4.43
CA SER A 161 3.29 -6.76 3.80
C SER A 161 2.96 -5.55 4.70
N GLN A 162 2.47 -5.79 5.92
CA GLN A 162 2.14 -4.75 6.88
C GLN A 162 3.41 -4.16 7.50
N TYR A 163 3.47 -2.85 7.54
CA TYR A 163 4.57 -2.12 8.16
C TYR A 163 4.04 -1.02 9.08
N ASN A 164 4.78 -0.73 10.11
CA ASN A 164 4.49 0.29 11.12
C ASN A 164 5.47 1.44 10.98
N VAL A 165 4.99 2.67 11.09
CA VAL A 165 5.82 3.86 10.88
C VAL A 165 5.76 4.76 12.11
N ARG A 166 6.94 5.02 12.72
CA ARG A 166 7.09 5.95 13.84
C ARG A 166 6.08 5.71 14.96
N GLY A 167 5.92 4.43 15.34
CA GLY A 167 5.01 4.02 16.41
C GLY A 167 3.53 3.96 16.03
N GLY A 168 3.17 4.26 14.79
CA GLY A 168 1.82 4.06 14.27
C GLY A 168 1.58 2.62 13.83
N SER A 169 0.31 2.22 13.72
CA SER A 169 -0.07 0.90 13.25
C SER A 169 -0.10 0.85 11.70
N PHE A 170 -0.18 -0.37 11.16
CA PHE A 170 -0.16 -0.59 9.70
C PHE A 170 -1.36 0.06 8.97
N ASP A 171 -2.47 0.21 9.64
CA ASP A 171 -3.70 0.79 9.12
C ASP A 171 -3.66 2.33 9.07
N GLU A 172 -2.67 2.96 9.69
CA GLU A 172 -2.41 4.39 9.59
C GLU A 172 -1.60 4.78 8.34
N ASN A 173 -1.29 3.83 7.45
CA ASN A 173 -0.51 4.04 6.25
C ASN A 173 -1.41 4.06 5.01
N SER A 174 -1.16 4.97 4.08
CA SER A 174 -1.85 5.01 2.79
C SER A 174 -0.95 4.54 1.65
N VAL A 175 -1.57 3.91 0.67
CA VAL A 175 -0.92 3.48 -0.56
C VAL A 175 -1.66 4.10 -1.74
N TYR A 176 -0.90 4.76 -2.60
CA TYR A 176 -1.39 5.34 -3.85
C TYR A 176 -0.71 4.66 -5.03
N VAL A 177 -1.47 4.38 -6.07
CA VAL A 177 -0.94 3.89 -7.36
C VAL A 177 -1.40 4.85 -8.44
N ASN A 178 -0.44 5.50 -9.11
CA ASN A 178 -0.69 6.53 -10.13
C ASN A 178 -1.56 7.71 -9.63
N GLY A 179 -1.47 8.02 -8.32
CA GLY A 179 -2.24 9.07 -7.66
C GLY A 179 -3.64 8.64 -7.17
N ILE A 180 -4.00 7.37 -7.30
CA ILE A 180 -5.29 6.81 -6.87
C ILE A 180 -5.06 6.00 -5.59
N GLU A 181 -5.82 6.29 -4.55
CA GLU A 181 -5.77 5.54 -3.29
C GLU A 181 -6.26 4.10 -3.48
N VAL A 182 -5.53 3.16 -2.92
CA VAL A 182 -5.84 1.73 -2.98
C VAL A 182 -6.31 1.26 -1.62
N HIS A 183 -7.47 0.61 -1.60
CA HIS A 183 -8.06 0.05 -0.40
C HIS A 183 -7.65 -1.42 -0.19
N ARG A 184 -7.62 -1.83 1.09
CA ARG A 184 -7.34 -3.22 1.49
C ARG A 184 -8.63 -3.90 1.96
N PRO A 185 -8.69 -5.25 1.97
CA PRO A 185 -9.76 -5.98 2.64
C PRO A 185 -9.89 -5.57 4.11
N LEU A 186 -11.13 -5.52 4.61
CA LEU A 186 -11.44 -4.96 5.93
C LEU A 186 -11.31 -5.97 7.07
N LEU A 187 -11.47 -7.28 6.80
CA LEU A 187 -11.49 -8.33 7.84
C LEU A 187 -10.14 -9.00 8.09
N ILE A 188 -9.10 -8.74 7.29
CA ILE A 188 -7.78 -9.32 7.52
C ILE A 188 -7.24 -8.89 8.89
N ARG A 189 -6.87 -9.88 9.71
CA ARG A 189 -6.45 -9.69 11.11
C ARG A 189 -4.98 -9.99 11.36
N SER A 190 -4.40 -10.90 10.60
CA SER A 190 -3.03 -11.38 10.82
C SER A 190 -2.24 -11.46 9.53
N GLY A 191 -0.91 -11.41 9.65
CA GLY A 191 -0.03 -11.57 8.51
C GLY A 191 -0.14 -12.93 7.81
N GLN A 192 -0.59 -13.98 8.51
CA GLN A 192 -0.83 -15.29 7.91
C GLN A 192 -2.08 -15.31 7.01
N GLN A 193 -3.07 -14.46 7.29
CA GLN A 193 -4.27 -14.28 6.47
C GLN A 193 -4.07 -13.27 5.35
N GLU A 194 -2.97 -12.49 5.41
CA GLU A 194 -2.72 -11.43 4.44
C GLU A 194 -2.33 -12.02 3.08
N GLY A 195 -2.97 -11.51 2.04
CA GLY A 195 -2.68 -11.83 0.67
C GLY A 195 -1.40 -11.20 0.14
N LEU A 196 -1.35 -11.14 -1.17
CA LEU A 196 -0.38 -10.33 -1.87
C LEU A 196 -0.72 -8.85 -1.66
N SER A 197 0.31 -8.01 -1.49
CA SER A 197 0.16 -6.57 -1.62
C SER A 197 -0.51 -6.22 -2.94
N PHE A 198 -1.32 -5.16 -2.94
CA PHE A 198 -1.91 -4.64 -4.20
C PHE A 198 -0.82 -4.34 -5.22
N VAL A 199 0.31 -3.81 -4.77
CA VAL A 199 1.40 -3.42 -5.67
C VAL A 199 2.07 -4.63 -6.27
N ASN A 200 2.10 -4.69 -7.61
CA ASN A 200 2.89 -5.67 -8.33
C ASN A 200 4.27 -5.07 -8.67
N PRO A 201 5.36 -5.56 -8.06
CA PRO A 201 6.70 -4.99 -8.25
C PRO A 201 7.18 -4.96 -9.70
N GLU A 202 6.75 -5.93 -10.52
CA GLU A 202 7.12 -5.99 -11.94
C GLU A 202 6.51 -4.84 -12.77
N MET A 203 5.44 -4.24 -12.28
CA MET A 203 4.74 -3.13 -12.94
C MET A 203 5.25 -1.75 -12.48
N VAL A 204 6.10 -1.69 -11.45
CA VAL A 204 6.51 -0.44 -10.81
C VAL A 204 7.66 0.22 -11.56
N GLU A 205 7.52 1.52 -11.79
CA GLU A 205 8.58 2.41 -12.30
C GLU A 205 9.23 3.20 -11.17
N ASN A 206 8.40 3.85 -10.34
CA ASN A 206 8.89 4.73 -9.27
C ASN A 206 8.13 4.48 -7.98
N VAL A 207 8.84 4.56 -6.88
CA VAL A 207 8.32 4.46 -5.52
C VAL A 207 8.73 5.69 -4.75
N ALA A 208 7.79 6.39 -4.14
CA ALA A 208 8.04 7.48 -3.23
C ALA A 208 7.39 7.18 -1.87
N PHE A 209 8.15 7.38 -0.80
CA PHE A 209 7.72 7.07 0.56
C PHE A 209 7.92 8.27 1.50
N SER A 210 6.92 8.54 2.32
CA SER A 210 7.03 9.52 3.40
C SER A 210 6.67 8.90 4.74
N ALA A 211 7.58 8.96 5.68
CA ALA A 211 7.38 8.52 7.07
C ALA A 211 6.69 9.59 7.95
N GLY A 212 5.84 10.42 7.38
CA GLY A 212 5.10 11.49 8.06
C GLY A 212 5.39 12.87 7.51
N SER A 213 4.57 13.84 7.89
CA SER A 213 4.60 15.23 7.38
C SER A 213 4.46 15.34 5.86
N PHE A 214 3.69 14.45 5.26
CA PHE A 214 3.40 14.40 3.82
C PHE A 214 2.48 15.55 3.37
N GLY A 215 2.48 15.84 2.07
CA GLY A 215 1.76 16.95 1.43
C GLY A 215 0.23 16.90 1.56
N ALA A 216 -0.45 18.02 1.23
CA ALA A 216 -1.90 18.16 1.39
C ALA A 216 -2.71 17.29 0.40
N GLU A 217 -2.11 16.83 -0.68
CA GLU A 217 -2.69 15.89 -1.64
C GLU A 217 -3.04 14.54 -1.05
N TYR A 218 -2.33 14.11 -0.01
CA TYR A 218 -2.59 12.84 0.67
C TYR A 218 -3.46 13.03 1.91
N GLY A 219 -4.42 12.15 2.13
CA GLY A 219 -5.41 12.26 3.21
C GLY A 219 -5.71 10.96 3.94
N ASP A 220 -6.61 11.07 4.91
CA ASP A 220 -7.24 9.97 5.64
C ASP A 220 -6.32 9.00 6.40
N LYS A 221 -5.02 9.36 6.56
CA LYS A 221 -4.03 8.54 7.28
C LYS A 221 -3.12 9.41 8.13
N MET A 222 -2.55 8.78 9.19
CA MET A 222 -1.83 9.49 10.24
C MET A 222 -0.32 9.16 10.30
N SER A 223 0.16 8.13 9.59
CA SER A 223 1.55 7.69 9.78
C SER A 223 2.41 7.83 8.54
N SER A 224 2.03 7.26 7.42
CA SER A 224 2.85 7.32 6.22
C SER A 224 2.05 7.31 4.92
N VAL A 225 2.76 7.66 3.86
CA VAL A 225 2.27 7.57 2.48
C VAL A 225 3.29 6.81 1.65
N LEU A 226 2.80 5.83 0.89
CA LEU A 226 3.52 5.12 -0.14
C LEU A 226 2.87 5.48 -1.49
N ASP A 227 3.58 6.22 -2.33
CA ASP A 227 3.11 6.64 -3.65
C ASP A 227 3.90 5.93 -4.75
N ILE A 228 3.18 5.22 -5.59
CA ILE A 228 3.73 4.31 -6.59
C ILE A 228 3.29 4.74 -7.97
N THR A 229 4.24 4.80 -8.88
CA THR A 229 3.97 5.03 -10.29
C THR A 229 4.25 3.74 -11.06
N TYR A 230 3.27 3.28 -11.82
CA TYR A 230 3.43 2.15 -12.72
C TYR A 230 4.10 2.58 -14.02
N LYS A 231 4.96 1.71 -14.54
CA LYS A 231 5.70 1.94 -15.78
C LYS A 231 4.79 1.90 -17.02
N ARG A 232 5.33 2.41 -18.10
CA ARG A 232 4.71 2.35 -19.42
C ARG A 232 5.70 1.74 -20.39
N PRO A 233 5.66 0.41 -20.59
CA PRO A 233 6.60 -0.26 -21.48
C PRO A 233 6.51 0.33 -22.90
N PRO A 234 7.65 0.70 -23.49
CA PRO A 234 7.68 1.28 -24.82
C PRO A 234 7.75 0.22 -25.94
N ALA A 235 8.05 -1.01 -25.56
CA ALA A 235 8.19 -2.17 -26.45
C ALA A 235 7.71 -3.41 -25.72
N PHE A 236 7.73 -4.55 -26.40
CA PHE A 236 7.39 -5.83 -25.76
C PHE A 236 8.43 -6.18 -24.70
N GLU A 237 7.93 -6.45 -23.49
CA GLU A 237 8.70 -7.01 -22.38
C GLU A 237 7.88 -8.06 -21.64
N ALA A 238 8.54 -9.08 -21.11
CA ALA A 238 7.90 -10.11 -20.33
C ALA A 238 8.83 -10.66 -19.26
N SER A 239 8.28 -11.05 -18.13
CA SER A 239 8.99 -11.80 -17.09
C SER A 239 8.15 -12.97 -16.60
N LEU A 240 8.83 -14.05 -16.25
CA LEU A 240 8.26 -15.23 -15.62
C LEU A 240 9.15 -15.62 -14.45
N SER A 241 8.56 -15.77 -13.29
CA SER A 241 9.25 -16.29 -12.12
C SER A 241 8.43 -17.37 -11.46
N ALA A 242 9.13 -18.39 -10.95
CA ALA A 242 8.53 -19.47 -10.19
C ALA A 242 9.44 -19.87 -9.04
N SER A 243 8.84 -20.10 -7.87
CA SER A 243 9.52 -20.49 -6.65
C SER A 243 8.62 -21.43 -5.82
N LEU A 244 9.14 -21.93 -4.71
CA LEU A 244 8.31 -22.68 -3.74
C LEU A 244 7.20 -21.83 -3.12
N LEU A 245 7.32 -20.50 -3.14
CA LEU A 245 6.34 -19.58 -2.58
C LEU A 245 5.25 -19.19 -3.59
N GLY A 246 5.44 -19.48 -4.88
CA GLY A 246 4.48 -19.14 -5.91
C GLY A 246 5.08 -18.90 -7.27
N ALA A 247 4.29 -18.31 -8.15
CA ALA A 247 4.69 -17.96 -9.50
C ALA A 247 4.09 -16.62 -9.91
N HIS A 248 4.81 -15.87 -10.73
CA HIS A 248 4.26 -14.70 -11.37
C HIS A 248 4.62 -14.63 -12.86
N VAL A 249 3.71 -14.04 -13.62
CA VAL A 249 3.86 -13.73 -15.04
C VAL A 249 3.58 -12.24 -15.21
N TYR A 250 4.46 -11.60 -15.94
CA TYR A 250 4.29 -10.21 -16.34
C TYR A 250 4.48 -10.11 -17.86
N VAL A 251 3.62 -9.35 -18.51
CA VAL A 251 3.72 -9.04 -19.94
C VAL A 251 3.39 -7.57 -20.12
N GLY A 252 4.27 -6.86 -20.80
CA GLY A 252 4.08 -5.47 -21.19
C GLY A 252 4.32 -5.28 -22.68
N HIS A 253 3.60 -4.34 -23.28
CA HIS A 253 3.79 -3.93 -24.66
C HIS A 253 3.28 -2.50 -24.84
N GLY A 254 3.95 -1.73 -25.68
CA GLY A 254 3.51 -0.39 -26.00
C GLY A 254 4.23 0.21 -27.20
N ASP A 255 3.72 1.37 -27.57
CA ASP A 255 4.29 2.24 -28.59
C ASP A 255 4.20 3.71 -28.14
N SER A 256 4.32 4.67 -29.07
CA SER A 256 4.26 6.11 -28.78
C SER A 256 2.90 6.58 -28.26
N THR A 257 1.81 5.88 -28.60
CA THR A 257 0.44 6.30 -28.30
C THR A 257 -0.28 5.42 -27.30
N TYR A 258 0.20 4.18 -27.14
CA TYR A 258 -0.47 3.16 -26.37
C TYR A 258 0.53 2.32 -25.58
N SER A 259 0.18 1.97 -24.36
CA SER A 259 0.95 1.04 -23.54
C SER A 259 0.01 0.19 -22.70
N GLN A 260 0.31 -1.08 -22.57
CA GLN A 260 -0.47 -2.03 -21.79
C GLN A 260 0.45 -2.95 -21.00
N MET A 261 0.02 -3.29 -19.81
CA MET A 261 0.69 -4.23 -18.92
C MET A 261 -0.31 -5.17 -18.28
N TYR A 262 0.11 -6.41 -18.10
CA TYR A 262 -0.64 -7.47 -17.46
C TYR A 262 0.25 -8.19 -16.48
N GLY A 263 -0.21 -8.35 -15.25
CA GLY A 263 0.45 -9.11 -14.21
C GLY A 263 -0.46 -10.18 -13.65
N LEU A 264 0.03 -11.39 -13.52
CA LEU A 264 -0.65 -12.52 -12.89
C LEU A 264 0.26 -13.06 -11.80
N ARG A 265 -0.25 -13.14 -10.56
CA ARG A 265 0.51 -13.65 -9.43
C ARG A 265 -0.27 -14.75 -8.71
N TYR A 266 0.43 -15.80 -8.36
CA TYR A 266 -0.02 -16.84 -7.45
C TYR A 266 0.99 -16.98 -6.32
N LYS A 267 0.53 -17.05 -5.07
CA LYS A 267 1.38 -17.22 -3.89
C LYS A 267 0.78 -18.26 -2.95
N THR A 268 1.64 -19.03 -2.30
CA THR A 268 1.28 -19.88 -1.16
C THR A 268 2.42 -19.88 -0.14
N SER A 269 2.10 -19.68 1.11
CA SER A 269 3.08 -19.78 2.21
C SER A 269 3.04 -21.13 2.93
N LYS A 270 2.27 -22.10 2.42
CA LYS A 270 2.05 -23.41 3.03
C LYS A 270 3.36 -24.12 3.41
N TYR A 271 4.32 -24.16 2.47
CA TYR A 271 5.58 -24.87 2.68
C TYR A 271 6.48 -24.21 3.72
N MET A 272 6.42 -22.91 3.82
CA MET A 272 7.21 -22.16 4.81
C MET A 272 6.57 -22.26 6.20
N LEU A 273 5.26 -22.09 6.29
CA LEU A 273 4.52 -22.20 7.55
C LEU A 273 4.56 -23.63 8.12
N GLY A 274 4.54 -24.65 7.27
CA GLY A 274 4.66 -26.05 7.71
C GLY A 274 6.04 -26.45 8.26
N GLY A 275 7.06 -25.59 8.08
CA GLY A 275 8.40 -25.77 8.68
C GLY A 275 8.59 -25.03 10.01
N LEU A 276 7.63 -24.22 10.43
CA LEU A 276 7.67 -23.46 11.68
C LEU A 276 6.88 -24.20 12.77
N ALA A 277 7.32 -24.07 14.02
CA ALA A 277 6.53 -24.50 15.17
C ALA A 277 5.31 -23.57 15.32
N THR A 278 4.21 -23.93 14.69
CA THR A 278 2.96 -23.17 14.69
C THR A 278 1.88 -23.90 15.49
N ALA A 279 0.87 -23.17 15.95
CA ALA A 279 -0.26 -23.72 16.69
C ALA A 279 -1.23 -24.58 15.82
N GLY A 280 -0.86 -24.86 14.56
CA GLY A 280 -1.69 -25.62 13.63
C GLY A 280 -1.21 -25.53 12.18
N ASN A 281 -1.95 -26.14 11.29
CA ASN A 281 -1.63 -26.22 9.87
C ASN A 281 -2.29 -25.05 9.12
N TYR A 282 -1.45 -24.14 8.63
CA TYR A 282 -1.84 -22.97 7.86
C TYR A 282 -1.69 -23.25 6.35
N ASN A 283 -2.73 -23.03 5.59
CA ASN A 283 -2.74 -23.22 4.14
C ASN A 283 -3.32 -22.00 3.40
N PRO A 284 -2.59 -20.88 3.36
CA PRO A 284 -2.98 -19.72 2.61
C PRO A 284 -2.64 -19.87 1.12
N THR A 285 -3.56 -19.46 0.26
CA THR A 285 -3.36 -19.35 -1.19
C THR A 285 -3.89 -18.04 -1.71
N TYR A 286 -3.13 -17.42 -2.58
CA TYR A 286 -3.42 -16.10 -3.12
C TYR A 286 -3.32 -16.09 -4.62
N PHE A 287 -4.27 -15.46 -5.26
CA PHE A 287 -4.30 -15.22 -6.68
C PHE A 287 -4.57 -13.73 -6.93
N ASP A 288 -3.81 -13.13 -7.84
CA ASP A 288 -3.95 -11.72 -8.18
C ASP A 288 -3.74 -11.54 -9.68
N TYR A 289 -4.65 -10.79 -10.30
CA TYR A 289 -4.54 -10.34 -11.67
C TYR A 289 -4.62 -8.83 -11.72
N GLN A 290 -3.66 -8.21 -12.40
CA GLN A 290 -3.62 -6.77 -12.61
C GLN A 290 -3.44 -6.41 -14.06
N THR A 291 -3.99 -5.26 -14.44
CA THR A 291 -3.76 -4.64 -15.75
C THR A 291 -3.64 -3.14 -15.61
N TYR A 292 -2.72 -2.56 -16.36
CA TYR A 292 -2.61 -1.12 -16.52
C TYR A 292 -2.45 -0.80 -17.99
N ILE A 293 -3.35 0.04 -18.50
CA ILE A 293 -3.42 0.41 -19.91
C ILE A 293 -3.41 1.93 -19.99
N THR A 294 -2.57 2.49 -20.85
CA THR A 294 -2.53 3.91 -21.10
C THR A 294 -2.65 4.18 -22.58
N TRP A 295 -3.34 5.25 -22.93
CA TRP A 295 -3.42 5.70 -24.31
C TRP A 295 -3.44 7.22 -24.39
N GLN A 296 -2.70 7.72 -25.36
CA GLN A 296 -2.57 9.13 -25.66
C GLN A 296 -3.69 9.54 -26.63
N THR A 297 -4.61 10.39 -26.18
CA THR A 297 -5.73 10.86 -26.99
C THR A 297 -5.44 12.22 -27.65
N GLY A 298 -4.24 12.35 -28.21
CA GLY A 298 -3.72 13.58 -28.79
C GLY A 298 -2.51 14.10 -28.02
N PRO A 299 -1.91 15.23 -28.45
CA PRO A 299 -0.63 15.71 -27.88
C PRO A 299 -0.74 16.20 -26.44
N LYS A 300 -1.93 16.42 -25.93
CA LYS A 300 -2.14 17.03 -24.61
C LYS A 300 -2.83 16.14 -23.60
N TRP A 301 -3.55 15.09 -24.03
CA TRP A 301 -4.37 14.28 -23.15
C TRP A 301 -3.94 12.83 -23.14
N GLN A 302 -3.83 12.27 -21.96
CA GLN A 302 -3.60 10.85 -21.71
C GLN A 302 -4.76 10.29 -20.91
N MET A 303 -5.23 9.13 -21.32
CA MET A 303 -6.17 8.32 -20.54
C MET A 303 -5.47 7.07 -20.02
N SER A 304 -5.94 6.54 -18.89
CA SER A 304 -5.45 5.27 -18.37
C SER A 304 -6.54 4.47 -17.70
N PHE A 305 -6.37 3.17 -17.72
CA PHE A 305 -7.19 2.20 -16.99
C PHE A 305 -6.30 1.34 -16.12
N LEU A 306 -6.62 1.28 -14.83
CA LEU A 306 -6.00 0.39 -13.86
C LEU A 306 -7.05 -0.60 -13.36
N GLY A 307 -6.79 -1.89 -13.48
CA GLY A 307 -7.68 -2.96 -13.01
C GLY A 307 -6.95 -3.96 -12.14
N ASN A 308 -7.63 -4.46 -11.11
CA ASN A 308 -7.15 -5.54 -10.25
C ASN A 308 -8.30 -6.44 -9.83
N VAL A 309 -8.04 -7.74 -9.79
CA VAL A 309 -8.91 -8.73 -9.15
C VAL A 309 -8.02 -9.65 -8.33
N SER A 310 -8.30 -9.79 -7.05
CA SER A 310 -7.55 -10.70 -6.19
C SER A 310 -8.46 -11.64 -5.40
N LEU A 311 -7.97 -12.83 -5.14
CA LEU A 311 -8.63 -13.86 -4.37
C LEU A 311 -7.66 -14.40 -3.32
N ASN A 312 -8.06 -14.27 -2.08
CA ASN A 312 -7.41 -14.81 -0.91
C ASN A 312 -8.22 -15.97 -0.38
N ASP A 313 -7.64 -17.15 -0.29
CA ASP A 313 -8.26 -18.36 0.30
C ASP A 313 -7.35 -18.83 1.42
N TYR A 314 -7.82 -18.77 2.65
CA TYR A 314 -7.07 -19.12 3.84
C TYR A 314 -7.75 -20.27 4.56
N ARG A 315 -6.96 -21.27 4.97
CA ARG A 315 -7.42 -22.39 5.79
C ARG A 315 -6.47 -22.59 6.95
N PHE A 316 -7.06 -22.79 8.09
CA PHE A 316 -6.35 -23.11 9.31
C PHE A 316 -6.99 -24.31 9.99
N THR A 317 -6.18 -25.29 10.35
CA THR A 317 -6.57 -26.45 11.16
C THR A 317 -5.68 -26.45 12.38
N PRO A 318 -6.22 -26.23 13.59
CA PRO A 318 -5.42 -26.21 14.80
C PRO A 318 -4.87 -27.61 15.11
N ASP A 319 -3.62 -27.66 15.58
CA ASP A 319 -2.99 -28.87 16.10
C ASP A 319 -3.23 -28.97 17.61
N SER A 320 -3.14 -30.19 18.15
CA SER A 320 -3.23 -30.41 19.59
C SER A 320 -2.12 -29.66 20.33
N LEU A 321 -2.48 -29.00 21.42
CA LEU A 321 -1.56 -28.26 22.28
C LEU A 321 -1.39 -29.00 23.60
N SER A 322 -0.15 -29.14 24.04
CA SER A 322 0.15 -29.70 25.40
C SER A 322 1.14 -28.78 26.09
N GLU A 323 0.75 -28.30 27.26
CA GLU A 323 1.54 -27.38 28.09
C GLU A 323 1.66 -27.93 29.50
N SER A 324 2.87 -27.93 30.02
CA SER A 324 3.18 -28.33 31.41
C SER A 324 3.46 -27.10 32.26
N PHE A 325 2.83 -26.99 33.42
CA PHE A 325 2.99 -25.87 34.32
C PHE A 325 2.96 -26.33 35.79
N GLY A 326 3.51 -25.52 36.69
CA GLY A 326 3.61 -25.84 38.12
C GLY A 326 4.94 -26.53 38.48
N GLY A 327 5.64 -26.06 39.51
CA GLY A 327 6.97 -26.54 39.90
C GLY A 327 6.98 -27.98 40.43
N GLN A 328 6.90 -28.18 41.77
CA GLN A 328 6.97 -29.53 42.39
C GLN A 328 5.70 -30.39 42.14
N GLU A 329 4.57 -29.76 41.85
CA GLU A 329 3.35 -30.43 41.41
C GLU A 329 3.07 -30.03 39.97
N ALA A 330 3.79 -30.64 39.02
CA ALA A 330 3.58 -30.39 37.60
C ALA A 330 2.18 -30.84 37.18
N LYS A 331 1.52 -30.01 36.39
CA LYS A 331 0.23 -30.32 35.77
C LYS A 331 0.36 -30.14 34.26
N ASN A 332 -0.29 -31.04 33.52
CA ASN A 332 -0.32 -31.00 32.06
C ASN A 332 -1.73 -30.60 31.61
N LEU A 333 -1.80 -29.54 30.80
CA LEU A 333 -3.01 -29.18 30.08
C LEU A 333 -2.82 -29.62 28.63
N THR A 334 -3.64 -30.56 28.19
CA THR A 334 -3.67 -30.97 26.78
C THR A 334 -4.98 -30.54 26.17
N ILE A 335 -4.93 -29.91 24.99
CA ILE A 335 -6.10 -29.51 24.24
C ILE A 335 -6.07 -30.24 22.90
N TYR A 336 -7.09 -31.05 22.66
CA TYR A 336 -7.31 -31.71 21.38
C TYR A 336 -8.29 -30.87 20.55
N TYR A 337 -7.88 -30.50 19.34
CA TYR A 337 -8.71 -29.69 18.45
C TYR A 337 -9.27 -30.53 17.31
N GLU A 338 -10.51 -30.24 16.96
CA GLU A 338 -11.16 -30.71 15.73
C GLU A 338 -11.78 -29.53 14.99
N GLY A 339 -11.83 -29.66 13.67
CA GLY A 339 -12.44 -28.63 12.84
C GLY A 339 -11.45 -27.76 12.10
N GLN A 340 -11.92 -26.62 11.59
CA GLN A 340 -11.11 -25.74 10.76
C GLN A 340 -11.71 -24.34 10.66
N GLU A 341 -10.87 -23.39 10.34
CA GLU A 341 -11.21 -22.05 9.86
C GLU A 341 -11.02 -21.97 8.35
N LYS A 342 -11.94 -21.34 7.65
CA LYS A 342 -11.89 -21.07 6.20
C LYS A 342 -12.32 -19.65 5.93
N ASP A 343 -11.36 -18.84 5.52
CA ASP A 343 -11.61 -17.46 5.16
C ASP A 343 -11.41 -17.27 3.66
N ARG A 344 -12.23 -16.43 3.09
CA ARG A 344 -12.15 -16.11 1.67
C ARG A 344 -12.40 -14.62 1.46
N PHE A 345 -11.45 -13.97 0.82
CA PHE A 345 -11.50 -12.55 0.49
C PHE A 345 -11.37 -12.37 -1.02
N LEU A 346 -12.44 -11.92 -1.64
CA LEU A 346 -12.46 -11.54 -3.06
C LEU A 346 -12.47 -10.03 -3.15
N THR A 347 -11.50 -9.45 -3.83
CA THR A 347 -11.46 -8.01 -4.10
C THR A 347 -11.43 -7.72 -5.59
N ALA A 348 -12.04 -6.63 -5.99
CA ALA A 348 -11.99 -6.10 -7.34
C ALA A 348 -11.78 -4.58 -7.27
N PHE A 349 -10.90 -4.07 -8.08
CA PHE A 349 -10.61 -2.65 -8.21
C PHE A 349 -10.55 -2.26 -9.68
N ALA A 350 -11.12 -1.11 -10.02
CA ALA A 350 -11.03 -0.55 -11.34
C ALA A 350 -10.94 0.98 -11.24
N ALA A 351 -10.06 1.59 -12.03
CA ALA A 351 -9.94 3.03 -12.10
C ALA A 351 -9.72 3.51 -13.54
N LEU A 352 -10.38 4.59 -13.87
CA LEU A 352 -10.21 5.34 -15.12
C LEU A 352 -9.66 6.72 -14.78
N SER A 353 -8.59 7.10 -15.46
CA SER A 353 -7.98 8.43 -15.32
C SER A 353 -7.87 9.12 -16.64
N ALA A 354 -8.04 10.44 -16.61
CA ALA A 354 -7.77 11.32 -17.73
C ALA A 354 -6.93 12.48 -17.23
N LYS A 355 -5.69 12.61 -17.74
CA LYS A 355 -4.77 13.69 -17.38
C LYS A 355 -4.41 14.48 -18.62
N GLY A 356 -4.34 15.81 -18.50
CA GLY A 356 -4.08 16.63 -19.67
C GLY A 356 -3.52 18.01 -19.37
N LYS A 357 -2.71 18.51 -20.29
CA LYS A 357 -2.18 19.87 -20.27
C LYS A 357 -3.19 20.83 -20.91
N VAL A 358 -3.79 21.70 -20.10
CA VAL A 358 -4.68 22.78 -20.57
C VAL A 358 -3.85 23.90 -21.17
N SER A 359 -2.71 24.21 -20.56
CA SER A 359 -1.69 25.13 -21.03
C SER A 359 -0.30 24.63 -20.66
N ASP A 360 0.73 25.36 -21.07
CA ASP A 360 2.12 24.99 -20.69
C ASP A 360 2.36 25.08 -19.17
N GLU A 361 1.56 25.87 -18.47
CA GLU A 361 1.65 26.07 -17.03
C GLU A 361 0.63 25.23 -16.23
N VAL A 362 -0.44 24.71 -16.85
CA VAL A 362 -1.58 24.07 -16.17
C VAL A 362 -1.81 22.67 -16.67
N GLU A 363 -1.73 21.72 -15.76
CA GLU A 363 -2.14 20.33 -15.96
C GLU A 363 -3.34 20.01 -15.06
N ILE A 364 -4.30 19.27 -15.58
CA ILE A 364 -5.47 18.81 -14.83
C ILE A 364 -5.67 17.31 -14.99
N GLY A 365 -6.28 16.70 -13.98
CA GLY A 365 -6.61 15.29 -13.96
C GLY A 365 -8.00 15.03 -13.42
N PHE A 366 -8.62 13.96 -13.91
CA PHE A 366 -9.88 13.41 -13.43
C PHE A 366 -9.71 11.92 -13.24
N ASP A 367 -10.13 11.42 -12.10
CA ASP A 367 -10.05 10.02 -11.74
C ASP A 367 -11.42 9.52 -11.29
N LEU A 368 -11.85 8.38 -11.81
CA LEU A 368 -13.02 7.63 -11.36
C LEU A 368 -12.55 6.25 -10.95
N SER A 369 -12.69 5.89 -9.68
CA SER A 369 -12.31 4.58 -9.19
C SER A 369 -13.44 3.88 -8.46
N GLY A 370 -13.41 2.55 -8.48
CA GLY A 370 -14.31 1.69 -7.75
C GLY A 370 -13.54 0.53 -7.11
N PHE A 371 -13.80 0.29 -5.84
CA PHE A 371 -13.31 -0.85 -5.08
C PHE A 371 -14.50 -1.66 -4.60
N TYR A 372 -14.39 -2.98 -4.66
CA TYR A 372 -15.36 -3.93 -4.12
C TYR A 372 -14.63 -5.05 -3.40
N THR A 373 -15.14 -5.44 -2.23
CA THR A 373 -14.69 -6.63 -1.52
C THR A 373 -15.86 -7.47 -1.05
N ASN A 374 -15.72 -8.80 -1.12
CA ASN A 374 -16.60 -9.78 -0.49
C ASN A 374 -15.74 -10.69 0.39
N GLU A 375 -15.93 -10.57 1.67
CA GLU A 375 -15.12 -11.19 2.70
C GLU A 375 -15.96 -12.16 3.50
N ARG A 376 -15.48 -13.39 3.67
CA ARG A 376 -16.15 -14.44 4.42
C ARG A 376 -15.19 -15.05 5.41
N GLU A 377 -15.62 -15.14 6.65
CA GLU A 377 -14.94 -15.86 7.72
C GLU A 377 -15.86 -16.98 8.20
N ASN A 378 -15.42 -18.21 8.05
CA ASN A 378 -16.17 -19.38 8.49
C ASN A 378 -15.26 -20.24 9.34
N PHE A 379 -15.65 -20.47 10.58
CA PHE A 379 -14.96 -21.46 11.40
C PHE A 379 -15.93 -22.35 12.14
N ASP A 380 -15.53 -23.59 12.31
CA ASP A 380 -16.12 -24.60 13.17
C ASP A 380 -14.93 -25.27 13.87
N ILE A 381 -14.70 -24.96 15.13
CA ILE A 381 -13.58 -25.49 15.90
C ILE A 381 -14.13 -26.00 17.24
N THR A 382 -13.89 -27.28 17.50
CA THR A 382 -14.13 -27.91 18.79
C THR A 382 -12.78 -28.13 19.46
N GLY A 383 -12.68 -27.80 20.73
CA GLY A 383 -11.52 -28.10 21.56
C GLY A 383 -11.94 -28.87 22.80
N GLU A 384 -11.34 -30.02 23.00
CA GLU A 384 -11.45 -30.81 24.24
C GLU A 384 -10.18 -30.62 25.06
N TYR A 385 -10.30 -30.10 26.26
CA TYR A 385 -9.16 -29.93 27.14
C TYR A 385 -9.18 -30.94 28.30
N VAL A 386 -8.01 -31.49 28.57
CA VAL A 386 -7.75 -32.44 29.66
C VAL A 386 -6.66 -31.88 30.54
N LEU A 387 -6.99 -31.66 31.81
CA LEU A 387 -6.03 -31.31 32.84
C LEU A 387 -5.65 -32.58 33.61
N SER A 388 -4.37 -32.93 33.64
CA SER A 388 -3.85 -34.12 34.35
C SER A 388 -2.70 -33.78 35.28
N ASN A 389 -2.41 -34.64 36.22
CA ASN A 389 -1.18 -34.55 37.03
C ASN A 389 0.02 -34.87 36.13
N GLY A 390 1.01 -33.98 36.10
CA GLY A 390 2.27 -34.22 35.41
C GLY A 390 3.09 -35.23 36.17
N SER A 391 3.38 -36.40 35.58
CA SER A 391 4.47 -37.23 36.06
C SER A 391 5.77 -36.71 35.43
N MET A 392 6.83 -36.56 36.24
CA MET A 392 8.17 -36.17 35.72
C MET A 392 8.85 -37.29 34.91
N ASP A 393 8.12 -38.17 34.30
CA ASP A 393 8.69 -39.26 33.48
C ASP A 393 8.70 -38.85 32.03
N GLU A 394 9.82 -38.22 31.60
CA GLU A 394 10.10 -37.71 30.26
C GLU A 394 10.24 -38.79 29.17
N THR A 395 9.83 -40.04 29.41
CA THR A 395 10.16 -41.16 28.52
C THR A 395 9.03 -41.68 27.65
N GLN A 396 7.92 -40.94 27.51
CA GLN A 396 6.95 -41.30 26.44
C GLN A 396 6.92 -40.26 25.31
N PRO A 397 7.37 -40.60 24.12
CA PRO A 397 7.18 -39.74 22.97
C PRO A 397 5.67 -39.63 22.69
N SER A 398 5.19 -38.40 22.57
CA SER A 398 3.84 -38.10 22.07
C SER A 398 3.67 -38.75 20.67
N ASN A 399 2.96 -39.85 20.58
CA ASN A 399 2.62 -40.46 19.31
C ASN A 399 1.53 -39.60 18.60
N ALA A 400 1.98 -38.63 17.87
CA ALA A 400 1.15 -37.85 16.92
C ALA A 400 0.91 -38.66 15.61
N THR A 401 0.77 -39.95 15.71
CA THR A 401 0.34 -40.79 14.56
C THR A 401 -0.89 -41.56 15.01
N GLY A 402 -2.00 -41.39 14.27
CA GLY A 402 -3.32 -41.96 14.55
C GLY A 402 -3.35 -43.49 14.66
N GLU A 403 -2.71 -44.01 15.69
CA GLU A 403 -2.84 -45.38 16.12
C GLU A 403 -4.00 -45.49 17.12
N GLU A 404 -4.81 -46.53 16.94
CA GLU A 404 -5.93 -46.90 17.80
C GLU A 404 -5.53 -46.84 19.29
N ILE A 405 -6.33 -46.12 20.07
CA ILE A 405 -6.18 -46.00 21.53
C ILE A 405 -6.23 -47.43 22.10
N ASP A 406 -5.12 -47.86 22.71
CA ASP A 406 -5.09 -49.12 23.47
C ASP A 406 -6.10 -49.02 24.63
N PRO A 407 -7.17 -49.81 24.66
CA PRO A 407 -8.16 -49.75 25.72
C PRO A 407 -7.60 -50.17 27.10
N ASN A 408 -6.35 -50.62 27.19
CA ASN A 408 -5.65 -50.93 28.41
C ASN A 408 -4.54 -49.93 28.78
N ALA A 409 -4.44 -48.81 28.05
CA ALA A 409 -3.52 -47.72 28.44
C ALA A 409 -3.89 -47.24 29.85
N PRO A 410 -2.88 -46.93 30.71
CA PRO A 410 -3.18 -46.45 32.05
C PRO A 410 -4.02 -45.19 31.94
N THR A 411 -5.17 -45.19 32.61
CA THR A 411 -6.07 -44.05 32.69
C THR A 411 -5.28 -42.86 33.21
N VAL A 412 -5.09 -41.85 32.37
CA VAL A 412 -4.56 -40.56 32.78
C VAL A 412 -5.43 -40.08 33.93
N ASP A 413 -4.86 -39.82 35.10
CA ASP A 413 -5.58 -39.25 36.25
C ASP A 413 -6.01 -37.82 35.85
N ALA A 414 -7.11 -37.74 35.13
CA ALA A 414 -7.68 -36.47 34.69
C ALA A 414 -8.23 -35.75 35.92
N LEU A 415 -7.65 -34.59 36.23
CA LEU A 415 -8.14 -33.69 37.28
C LEU A 415 -9.39 -32.94 36.82
N GLY A 416 -9.55 -32.79 35.52
CA GLY A 416 -10.69 -32.12 34.89
C GLY A 416 -10.64 -32.23 33.37
N THR A 417 -11.82 -32.29 32.79
CA THR A 417 -12.02 -32.25 31.33
C THR A 417 -13.02 -31.16 31.00
N GLY A 418 -12.95 -30.65 29.84
CA GLY A 418 -13.95 -29.67 29.33
C GLY A 418 -13.94 -29.61 27.84
N LEU A 419 -15.02 -29.10 27.28
CA LEU A 419 -15.25 -28.98 25.85
C LEU A 419 -15.68 -27.57 25.52
N PHE A 420 -15.19 -27.04 24.43
CA PHE A 420 -15.77 -25.85 23.81
C PHE A 420 -15.99 -26.07 22.31
N HIS A 421 -17.03 -25.44 21.79
CA HIS A 421 -17.30 -25.44 20.37
C HIS A 421 -17.57 -24.00 19.91
N GLN A 422 -16.74 -23.55 19.00
CA GLN A 422 -16.83 -22.22 18.37
C GLN A 422 -17.32 -22.35 16.95
N HIS A 423 -18.25 -21.48 16.59
CA HIS A 423 -18.84 -21.43 15.27
C HIS A 423 -18.93 -19.99 14.79
N ALA A 424 -18.59 -19.73 13.54
CA ALA A 424 -18.88 -18.46 12.87
C ALA A 424 -19.21 -18.65 11.39
N ARG A 425 -20.11 -17.77 10.93
CA ARG A 425 -20.47 -17.59 9.53
C ARG A 425 -20.63 -16.09 9.28
N ASN A 426 -19.50 -15.43 9.13
CA ASN A 426 -19.45 -13.99 8.93
C ASN A 426 -19.28 -13.67 7.46
N SER A 427 -19.96 -12.61 7.00
CA SER A 427 -19.76 -12.09 5.66
C SER A 427 -19.85 -10.58 5.64
N LEU A 428 -18.87 -9.94 5.04
CA LEU A 428 -18.80 -8.51 4.82
C LEU A 428 -18.71 -8.24 3.32
N GLU A 429 -19.58 -7.36 2.84
CA GLU A 429 -19.53 -6.82 1.48
C GLU A 429 -19.31 -5.32 1.57
N ALA A 430 -18.26 -4.81 0.92
CA ALA A 430 -18.02 -3.38 0.89
C ALA A 430 -17.75 -2.91 -0.55
N GLY A 431 -18.32 -1.76 -0.86
CA GLY A 431 -18.09 -1.04 -2.10
C GLY A 431 -17.70 0.40 -1.84
N VAL A 432 -16.70 0.89 -2.53
CA VAL A 432 -16.24 2.29 -2.47
C VAL A 432 -16.14 2.82 -3.89
N ILE A 433 -16.78 3.95 -4.15
CA ILE A 433 -16.70 4.65 -5.43
C ILE A 433 -16.16 6.05 -5.17
N THR A 434 -15.10 6.43 -5.88
CA THR A 434 -14.45 7.74 -5.75
C THR A 434 -14.40 8.45 -7.08
N LEU A 435 -14.81 9.71 -7.09
CA LEU A 435 -14.61 10.66 -8.19
C LEU A 435 -13.68 11.77 -7.69
N ALA A 436 -12.60 12.00 -8.40
CA ALA A 436 -11.61 13.01 -8.03
C ALA A 436 -11.24 13.91 -9.22
N HIS A 437 -10.95 15.16 -8.91
CA HIS A 437 -10.31 16.12 -9.79
C HIS A 437 -9.06 16.66 -9.10
N GLN A 438 -7.98 16.79 -9.86
CA GLN A 438 -6.74 17.37 -9.40
C GLN A 438 -6.16 18.30 -10.46
N GLY A 439 -5.37 19.27 -10.03
CA GLY A 439 -4.70 20.17 -10.92
C GLY A 439 -3.37 20.65 -10.39
N THR A 440 -2.49 20.99 -11.31
CA THR A 440 -1.19 21.57 -11.03
C THR A 440 -1.02 22.81 -11.89
N TRP A 441 -0.61 23.92 -11.27
CA TRP A 441 -0.17 25.11 -11.96
C TRP A 441 1.27 25.40 -11.58
N GLN A 442 2.11 25.49 -12.59
CA GLN A 442 3.53 25.75 -12.41
C GLN A 442 3.94 27.00 -13.21
N ARG A 443 4.46 28.00 -12.50
CA ARG A 443 4.96 29.23 -13.11
C ARG A 443 6.20 29.74 -12.40
N GLY A 444 7.32 29.72 -13.11
CA GLY A 444 8.61 30.10 -12.53
C GLY A 444 8.94 29.26 -11.29
N ASN A 445 9.10 29.92 -10.16
CA ASN A 445 9.47 29.29 -8.89
C ASN A 445 8.26 28.83 -8.05
N ASN A 446 7.03 28.99 -8.55
CA ASN A 446 5.82 28.60 -7.86
C ASN A 446 5.20 27.34 -8.46
N THR A 447 4.80 26.43 -7.61
CA THR A 447 3.97 25.26 -7.96
C THR A 447 2.76 25.24 -7.03
N LEU A 448 1.57 25.39 -7.61
CA LEU A 448 0.30 25.27 -6.91
C LEU A 448 -0.36 23.97 -7.32
N ILE A 449 -0.73 23.15 -6.34
CA ILE A 449 -1.53 21.94 -6.56
C ILE A 449 -2.86 22.07 -5.81
N TRP A 450 -3.92 21.55 -6.41
CA TRP A 450 -5.25 21.50 -5.80
C TRP A 450 -5.99 20.24 -6.20
N GLY A 451 -6.99 19.88 -5.42
CA GLY A 451 -7.88 18.79 -5.76
C GLY A 451 -9.15 18.80 -4.94
N ILE A 452 -10.14 18.12 -5.49
CA ILE A 452 -11.41 17.84 -4.85
C ILE A 452 -11.79 16.40 -5.15
N SER A 453 -12.30 15.68 -4.17
CA SER A 453 -12.81 14.33 -4.35
C SER A 453 -14.08 14.09 -3.56
N GLY A 454 -14.95 13.27 -4.12
CA GLY A 454 -16.13 12.72 -3.49
C GLY A 454 -16.07 11.21 -3.48
N GLN A 455 -16.32 10.60 -2.34
CA GLN A 455 -16.31 9.15 -2.12
C GLN A 455 -17.64 8.72 -1.55
N ALA A 456 -18.20 7.64 -2.07
CA ALA A 456 -19.37 6.96 -1.53
C ALA A 456 -18.97 5.57 -1.04
N GLU A 457 -19.36 5.21 0.16
CA GLU A 457 -19.09 3.94 0.81
C GLU A 457 -20.39 3.20 1.09
N LEU A 458 -20.43 1.93 0.71
CA LEU A 458 -21.57 1.03 0.89
C LEU A 458 -21.03 -0.23 1.55
N ILE A 459 -21.41 -0.49 2.79
CA ILE A 459 -20.94 -1.67 3.54
C ILE A 459 -22.16 -2.42 4.05
N ARG A 460 -22.13 -3.73 3.89
CA ARG A 460 -23.09 -4.66 4.46
C ARG A 460 -22.33 -5.72 5.22
N ASP A 461 -22.68 -5.89 6.48
CA ASP A 461 -22.00 -6.78 7.40
C ASP A 461 -22.99 -7.70 8.08
N ARG A 462 -22.72 -8.99 7.98
CA ARG A 462 -23.49 -10.04 8.64
C ARG A 462 -22.57 -10.83 9.54
N ILE A 463 -22.92 -10.87 10.81
CA ILE A 463 -22.23 -11.67 11.82
C ILE A 463 -23.18 -12.71 12.35
N SER A 464 -22.72 -13.94 12.43
CA SER A 464 -23.38 -15.04 13.09
C SER A 464 -22.34 -15.90 13.77
N GLU A 465 -22.13 -15.65 15.03
CA GLU A 465 -21.14 -16.36 15.86
C GLU A 465 -21.79 -16.89 17.12
N TRP A 466 -21.32 -18.04 17.58
CA TRP A 466 -21.66 -18.57 18.89
C TRP A 466 -20.54 -19.47 19.41
N GLU A 467 -20.52 -19.63 20.72
CA GLU A 467 -19.62 -20.50 21.44
C GLU A 467 -20.37 -21.24 22.52
N TRP A 468 -20.23 -22.55 22.52
CA TRP A 468 -20.69 -23.43 23.59
C TRP A 468 -19.49 -23.86 24.41
N ARG A 469 -19.65 -23.93 25.73
CA ARG A 469 -18.62 -24.40 26.66
C ARG A 469 -19.19 -25.40 27.63
N ASP A 470 -18.39 -26.41 27.95
CA ASP A 470 -18.48 -27.21 29.17
C ASP A 470 -17.22 -26.94 29.97
N SER A 471 -17.35 -26.62 31.23
CA SER A 471 -16.22 -26.20 32.02
C SER A 471 -15.87 -27.17 33.11
N ALA A 472 -16.40 -28.27 33.29
CA ALA A 472 -16.07 -29.16 34.41
C ALA A 472 -15.75 -28.43 35.75
N GLY A 473 -16.17 -27.18 35.91
CA GLY A 473 -15.98 -26.38 37.10
C GLY A 473 -14.73 -25.50 37.16
N TYR A 474 -13.84 -25.51 36.15
CA TYR A 474 -12.59 -24.71 36.18
C TYR A 474 -12.68 -23.31 35.60
N SER A 475 -13.42 -23.13 34.52
CA SER A 475 -13.57 -21.83 33.87
C SER A 475 -14.95 -21.21 34.04
N LEU A 476 -15.97 -22.04 34.29
CA LEU A 476 -17.33 -21.64 34.59
C LEU A 476 -17.83 -22.46 35.79
N PRO A 477 -18.81 -21.95 36.58
CA PRO A 477 -19.45 -22.78 37.61
C PRO A 477 -20.11 -24.00 36.95
N ASN A 478 -19.73 -25.20 37.38
CA ASN A 478 -20.39 -26.43 36.92
C ASN A 478 -21.82 -26.49 37.49
N ASN A 479 -22.81 -26.43 36.64
CA ASN A 479 -24.24 -26.53 36.99
C ASN A 479 -24.85 -27.89 36.66
N GLY A 480 -24.02 -28.84 36.25
CA GLY A 480 -24.42 -30.21 35.90
C GLY A 480 -25.00 -30.35 34.49
N LEU A 481 -24.96 -29.29 33.68
CA LEU A 481 -25.33 -29.33 32.25
C LEU A 481 -24.10 -29.68 31.40
N PRO A 482 -24.26 -30.47 30.33
CA PRO A 482 -23.11 -30.93 29.53
C PRO A 482 -22.46 -29.83 28.73
N MET A 483 -23.20 -28.84 28.28
CA MET A 483 -22.68 -27.67 27.56
C MET A 483 -23.62 -26.47 27.70
N GLU A 484 -23.07 -25.28 27.84
CA GLU A 484 -23.82 -24.02 27.91
C GLU A 484 -23.45 -23.09 26.78
N LEU A 485 -24.45 -22.33 26.34
CA LEU A 485 -24.20 -21.23 25.42
C LEU A 485 -23.49 -20.10 26.17
N TYR A 486 -22.19 -20.02 25.95
CA TYR A 486 -21.33 -19.02 26.61
C TYR A 486 -21.41 -17.67 25.91
N TYR A 487 -21.52 -17.70 24.59
CA TYR A 487 -21.51 -16.49 23.77
C TYR A 487 -22.37 -16.70 22.53
N SER A 488 -23.12 -15.67 22.18
CA SER A 488 -23.83 -15.62 20.90
C SER A 488 -23.86 -14.18 20.40
N MET A 489 -23.45 -13.97 19.16
CA MET A 489 -23.51 -12.68 18.49
C MET A 489 -24.17 -12.83 17.13
N ARG A 490 -25.20 -12.03 16.89
CA ARG A 490 -25.87 -11.95 15.59
C ARG A 490 -26.07 -10.49 15.20
N GLY A 491 -25.81 -10.20 13.93
CA GLY A 491 -26.03 -8.88 13.36
C GLY A 491 -26.17 -8.92 11.84
N ASP A 492 -27.01 -8.07 11.29
CA ASP A 492 -27.07 -7.75 9.85
C ASP A 492 -27.17 -6.22 9.79
N THR A 493 -26.04 -5.58 9.51
CA THR A 493 -25.91 -4.14 9.58
C THR A 493 -25.47 -3.61 8.23
N SER A 494 -25.95 -2.43 7.87
CA SER A 494 -25.53 -1.74 6.65
C SER A 494 -25.14 -0.31 6.95
N MET A 495 -24.05 0.14 6.35
CA MET A 495 -23.56 1.51 6.40
C MET A 495 -23.56 2.11 5.00
N THR A 496 -24.11 3.31 4.89
CA THR A 496 -23.94 4.14 3.69
C THR A 496 -23.37 5.47 4.14
N SER A 497 -22.20 5.83 3.65
CA SER A 497 -21.56 7.10 3.97
C SER A 497 -20.97 7.78 2.75
N ALA A 498 -20.78 9.08 2.86
CA ALA A 498 -20.11 9.90 1.85
C ALA A 498 -19.00 10.73 2.50
N ARG A 499 -17.88 10.87 1.78
CA ARG A 499 -16.78 11.76 2.16
C ARG A 499 -16.56 12.76 1.05
N LEU A 500 -16.44 14.02 1.42
CA LEU A 500 -16.04 15.10 0.52
C LEU A 500 -14.71 15.66 1.01
N GLN A 501 -13.78 15.82 0.10
CA GLN A 501 -12.44 16.27 0.44
C GLN A 501 -11.98 17.30 -0.58
N ALA A 502 -11.25 18.32 -0.09
CA ALA A 502 -10.61 19.31 -0.94
C ALA A 502 -9.25 19.68 -0.36
N TYR A 503 -8.28 19.92 -1.22
CA TYR A 503 -6.95 20.39 -0.80
C TYR A 503 -6.40 21.45 -1.73
N ILE A 504 -5.51 22.24 -1.17
CA ILE A 504 -4.71 23.23 -1.90
C ILE A 504 -3.33 23.31 -1.25
N GLN A 505 -2.27 23.38 -2.05
CA GLN A 505 -0.90 23.51 -1.57
C GLN A 505 -0.09 24.32 -2.56
N ASN A 506 0.69 25.25 -2.04
CA ASN A 506 1.65 26.01 -2.82
C ASN A 506 3.08 25.72 -2.36
N THR A 507 3.96 25.47 -3.30
CA THR A 507 5.40 25.34 -3.09
C THR A 507 6.11 26.49 -3.81
N HIS A 508 6.89 27.26 -3.07
CA HIS A 508 7.68 28.38 -3.59
C HIS A 508 9.18 28.13 -3.40
N LYS A 509 9.95 28.19 -4.47
CA LYS A 509 11.41 28.08 -4.47
C LYS A 509 12.04 29.46 -4.48
N TRP A 510 12.86 29.78 -3.49
CA TRP A 510 13.51 31.07 -3.36
C TRP A 510 15.03 30.91 -3.37
N ASN A 511 15.66 31.35 -4.44
CA ASN A 511 17.11 31.32 -4.60
C ASN A 511 17.73 32.57 -3.98
N THR A 512 18.68 32.39 -3.08
CA THR A 512 19.42 33.46 -2.41
C THR A 512 20.92 33.22 -2.53
N SER A 513 21.72 34.25 -2.21
CA SER A 513 23.18 34.09 -2.14
C SER A 513 23.65 33.10 -1.09
N SER A 514 22.82 32.78 -0.08
CA SER A 514 23.12 31.81 0.97
C SER A 514 22.68 30.38 0.63
N GLY A 515 21.99 30.18 -0.49
CA GLY A 515 21.44 28.90 -0.90
C GLY A 515 19.99 28.99 -1.36
N GLN A 516 19.37 27.85 -1.58
CA GLN A 516 17.98 27.72 -1.99
C GLN A 516 17.07 27.43 -0.79
N TRP A 517 15.98 28.16 -0.70
CA TRP A 517 14.89 27.91 0.23
C TRP A 517 13.67 27.39 -0.52
N ILE A 518 13.00 26.38 0.03
CA ILE A 518 11.76 25.85 -0.52
C ILE A 518 10.71 25.90 0.59
N PHE A 519 9.67 26.67 0.36
CA PHE A 519 8.55 26.84 1.27
C PHE A 519 7.34 26.13 0.72
N THR A 520 6.78 25.19 1.46
CA THR A 520 5.52 24.53 1.10
C THR A 520 4.50 24.82 2.19
N ILE A 521 3.34 25.33 1.79
CA ILE A 521 2.20 25.54 2.69
C ILE A 521 0.95 25.03 2.00
N GLY A 522 0.15 24.28 2.71
CA GLY A 522 -1.07 23.72 2.20
C GLY A 522 -2.08 23.41 3.29
N GLY A 523 -3.26 23.02 2.85
CA GLY A 523 -4.32 22.58 3.73
C GLY A 523 -5.27 21.64 3.01
N ARG A 524 -5.86 20.76 3.77
CA ARG A 524 -6.90 19.84 3.35
C ARG A 524 -8.10 20.03 4.22
N LEU A 525 -9.28 19.96 3.66
CA LEU A 525 -10.56 19.97 4.35
C LEU A 525 -11.30 18.69 3.96
N GLN A 526 -11.81 17.98 4.95
CA GLN A 526 -12.59 16.77 4.76
C GLN A 526 -13.89 16.88 5.53
N TRP A 527 -14.99 16.41 4.94
CA TRP A 527 -16.29 16.22 5.57
C TRP A 527 -16.72 14.77 5.42
N TRP A 528 -17.21 14.19 6.53
CA TRP A 528 -17.71 12.84 6.57
C TRP A 528 -19.19 12.85 6.98
N SER A 529 -20.05 12.23 6.15
CA SER A 529 -21.49 12.28 6.36
C SER A 529 -21.98 11.39 7.52
N TRP A 530 -21.15 10.44 7.99
CA TRP A 530 -21.51 9.50 9.04
C TRP A 530 -21.80 10.20 10.38
N ASN A 531 -20.88 11.05 10.80
CA ASN A 531 -20.99 11.84 12.05
C ASN A 531 -21.03 13.36 11.80
N ASN A 532 -21.11 13.81 10.54
CA ASN A 532 -21.07 15.21 10.10
C ASN A 532 -19.78 15.96 10.55
N GLU A 533 -18.68 15.27 10.76
CA GLU A 533 -17.43 15.86 11.21
C GLU A 533 -16.72 16.57 10.04
N VAL A 534 -16.19 17.78 10.35
CA VAL A 534 -15.38 18.58 9.42
C VAL A 534 -13.97 18.64 9.95
N LEU A 535 -13.00 18.20 9.16
CA LEU A 535 -11.61 17.94 9.56
C LEU A 535 -10.64 18.82 8.77
N PRO A 536 -10.25 20.00 9.32
CA PRO A 536 -9.25 20.86 8.69
C PRO A 536 -7.83 20.37 9.00
N SER A 537 -7.00 20.16 7.99
CA SER A 537 -5.64 19.61 8.08
C SER A 537 -4.61 20.58 7.48
N PRO A 538 -4.19 21.63 8.19
CA PRO A 538 -3.11 22.52 7.75
C PRO A 538 -1.77 21.81 7.79
N ARG A 539 -0.89 22.13 6.83
CA ARG A 539 0.45 21.54 6.69
C ARG A 539 1.43 22.59 6.19
N ALA A 540 2.66 22.54 6.69
CA ALA A 540 3.73 23.42 6.24
C ALA A 540 5.09 22.73 6.31
N SER A 541 5.96 23.04 5.35
CA SER A 541 7.37 22.64 5.41
C SER A 541 8.28 23.71 4.86
N VAL A 542 9.49 23.72 5.37
CA VAL A 542 10.59 24.59 4.92
C VAL A 542 11.80 23.70 4.71
N GLU A 543 12.42 23.84 3.55
CA GLU A 543 13.69 23.21 3.24
C GLU A 543 14.72 24.27 2.92
N TRP A 544 15.93 24.04 3.37
CA TRP A 544 17.06 24.91 3.10
C TRP A 544 18.24 24.09 2.58
N ILE A 545 18.65 24.41 1.38
CA ILE A 545 19.82 23.86 0.72
C ILE A 545 20.88 24.94 0.70
N PRO A 546 21.84 24.93 1.65
CA PRO A 546 22.85 25.98 1.73
C PRO A 546 23.79 25.92 0.54
N GLY A 547 24.24 27.09 0.05
CA GLY A 547 25.27 27.22 -0.99
C GLY A 547 26.68 26.93 -0.48
N TRP A 548 26.86 25.95 0.43
CA TRP A 548 28.13 25.59 1.01
C TRP A 548 28.88 24.61 0.10
N LYS A 549 30.20 24.44 0.34
CA LYS A 549 30.99 23.42 -0.36
C LYS A 549 30.55 21.97 -0.05
N ARG A 550 29.83 21.78 1.05
CA ARG A 550 29.24 20.50 1.46
C ARG A 550 27.82 20.46 1.02
N ASP A 551 27.43 19.35 0.44
CA ASP A 551 26.08 19.14 -0.04
C ASP A 551 25.17 18.70 1.10
N LEU A 552 24.42 19.66 1.62
CA LEU A 552 23.55 19.53 2.78
C LEU A 552 22.14 20.01 2.42
N CYS A 553 21.15 19.35 2.97
CA CYS A 553 19.76 19.79 2.95
C CYS A 553 19.21 19.74 4.38
N PHE A 554 18.55 20.79 4.84
CA PHE A 554 17.86 20.86 6.12
C PHE A 554 16.36 20.97 5.90
N ARG A 555 15.56 20.26 6.69
CA ARG A 555 14.10 20.23 6.57
C ARG A 555 13.44 20.44 7.92
N LEU A 556 12.39 21.26 7.94
CA LEU A 556 11.44 21.35 9.04
C LEU A 556 10.04 21.20 8.46
N ALA A 557 9.27 20.25 8.95
CA ALA A 557 7.91 20.01 8.48
C ALA A 557 6.97 19.81 9.67
N THR A 558 5.74 20.31 9.52
CA THR A 558 4.68 20.15 10.51
C THR A 558 3.33 20.01 9.84
N GLY A 559 2.42 19.32 10.49
CA GLY A 559 1.07 19.15 9.96
C GLY A 559 0.11 18.54 10.97
N LEU A 560 -1.16 18.75 10.69
CA LEU A 560 -2.28 18.14 11.36
C LEU A 560 -2.92 17.11 10.43
N TYR A 561 -3.11 15.91 10.94
CA TYR A 561 -3.59 14.76 10.18
C TYR A 561 -4.78 14.12 10.89
N TYR A 562 -5.75 13.69 10.12
CA TYR A 562 -6.90 12.96 10.64
C TYR A 562 -7.06 11.64 9.92
N GLN A 563 -7.56 10.65 10.65
CA GLN A 563 -7.97 9.36 10.13
C GLN A 563 -9.37 9.07 10.64
N ALA A 564 -10.32 8.92 9.73
CA ALA A 564 -11.66 8.49 10.10
C ALA A 564 -11.61 7.04 10.62
N PRO A 565 -12.45 6.67 11.58
CA PRO A 565 -12.55 5.31 12.07
C PRO A 565 -12.81 4.32 10.92
N PHE A 566 -12.18 3.16 11.02
CA PHE A 566 -12.50 2.05 10.13
C PHE A 566 -13.88 1.49 10.46
N TYR A 567 -14.50 0.83 9.52
CA TYR A 567 -15.78 0.19 9.72
C TYR A 567 -15.80 -0.72 10.96
N LYS A 568 -14.73 -1.50 11.20
CA LYS A 568 -14.64 -2.38 12.38
C LYS A 568 -14.69 -1.63 13.71
N GLU A 569 -14.12 -0.45 13.75
CA GLU A 569 -14.05 0.41 14.93
C GLU A 569 -15.41 1.03 15.26
N LEU A 570 -16.24 1.21 14.23
CA LEU A 570 -17.63 1.70 14.42
C LEU A 570 -18.55 0.65 15.06
N ARG A 571 -18.16 -0.62 15.08
CA ARG A 571 -18.99 -1.68 15.67
C ARG A 571 -19.05 -1.51 17.18
N ASP A 572 -20.24 -1.39 17.71
CA ASP A 572 -20.53 -1.39 19.14
C ASP A 572 -21.41 -2.59 19.50
N THR A 573 -21.28 -3.14 20.69
CA THR A 573 -21.99 -4.33 21.11
C THR A 573 -22.95 -4.00 22.24
N ILE A 574 -24.20 -4.36 22.06
CA ILE A 574 -25.26 -4.24 23.08
C ILE A 574 -25.68 -5.65 23.47
N THR A 575 -25.45 -6.03 24.72
CA THR A 575 -25.93 -7.30 25.27
C THR A 575 -27.25 -7.08 25.98
N ASP A 576 -28.30 -7.82 25.59
CA ASP A 576 -29.61 -7.75 26.21
C ASP A 576 -29.69 -8.54 27.53
N GLU A 577 -30.83 -8.44 28.23
CA GLU A 577 -31.08 -9.11 29.51
C GLU A 577 -31.01 -10.65 29.44
N PHE A 578 -31.07 -11.20 28.23
CA PHE A 578 -30.97 -12.64 27.95
C PHE A 578 -29.56 -13.09 27.54
N GLY A 579 -28.58 -12.20 27.59
CA GLY A 579 -27.19 -12.52 27.19
C GLY A 579 -26.97 -12.57 25.67
N ILE A 580 -27.95 -12.15 24.87
CA ILE A 580 -27.79 -12.08 23.41
C ILE A 580 -27.11 -10.76 23.06
N THR A 581 -25.93 -10.88 22.51
CA THR A 581 -25.17 -9.73 22.04
C THR A 581 -25.57 -9.41 20.60
N ARG A 582 -26.06 -8.19 20.41
CA ARG A 582 -26.31 -7.59 19.10
C ARG A 582 -25.29 -6.49 18.90
N PHE A 583 -24.97 -6.18 17.65
CA PHE A 583 -24.15 -5.02 17.42
C PHE A 583 -24.87 -3.96 16.58
N ASP A 584 -24.49 -2.76 16.87
CA ASP A 584 -24.92 -1.54 16.22
C ASP A 584 -23.69 -0.77 15.76
N LEU A 585 -23.87 0.32 15.05
CA LEU A 585 -22.78 1.17 14.61
C LEU A 585 -22.76 2.47 15.41
N ASN A 586 -21.63 2.79 16.00
CA ASN A 586 -21.43 4.02 16.75
C ASN A 586 -21.33 5.22 15.81
N HIS A 587 -22.33 6.12 15.89
CA HIS A 587 -22.37 7.37 15.12
C HIS A 587 -21.58 8.52 15.77
N ASP A 588 -21.22 8.40 17.04
CA ASP A 588 -20.55 9.46 17.81
C ASP A 588 -19.03 9.34 17.77
N LEU A 589 -18.50 8.26 17.20
CA LEU A 589 -17.07 8.03 17.12
C LEU A 589 -16.42 9.06 16.20
N LYS A 590 -15.41 9.75 16.73
CA LYS A 590 -14.72 10.85 16.06
C LYS A 590 -13.46 10.37 15.38
N ALA A 591 -13.06 11.09 14.34
CA ALA A 591 -11.78 10.84 13.68
C ALA A 591 -10.60 10.97 14.65
N GLN A 592 -9.69 10.03 14.57
CA GLN A 592 -8.39 10.09 15.24
C GLN A 592 -7.58 11.26 14.69
N ARG A 593 -6.75 11.87 15.52
CA ARG A 593 -5.99 13.06 15.17
C ARG A 593 -4.52 12.92 15.53
N SER A 594 -3.66 13.33 14.62
CA SER A 594 -2.21 13.33 14.84
C SER A 594 -1.59 14.65 14.44
N VAL A 595 -0.73 15.18 15.30
CA VAL A 595 0.12 16.35 15.02
C VAL A 595 1.55 15.88 14.84
N HIS A 596 2.16 16.25 13.72
CA HIS A 596 3.56 15.91 13.43
C HIS A 596 4.44 17.14 13.44
N VAL A 597 5.63 17.00 13.98
CA VAL A 597 6.76 17.93 13.82
C VAL A 597 7.98 17.09 13.48
N VAL A 598 8.61 17.36 12.35
CA VAL A 598 9.80 16.66 11.87
C VAL A 598 10.88 17.66 11.55
N LEU A 599 12.04 17.51 12.18
CA LEU A 599 13.26 18.26 11.88
C LEU A 599 14.30 17.28 11.38
N GLY A 600 14.85 17.50 10.21
CA GLY A 600 15.82 16.60 9.63
C GLY A 600 16.80 17.26 8.70
N GLY A 601 17.75 16.47 8.23
CA GLY A 601 18.69 16.89 7.22
C GLY A 601 19.40 15.72 6.57
N ASP A 602 19.85 15.98 5.35
CA ASP A 602 20.62 15.06 4.54
C ASP A 602 22.00 15.62 4.28
N TYR A 603 23.00 14.76 4.33
CA TYR A 603 24.36 15.05 3.91
C TYR A 603 24.77 14.08 2.81
N TYR A 604 25.02 14.61 1.64
CA TYR A 604 25.47 13.83 0.49
C TYR A 604 26.98 13.97 0.37
N PHE A 605 27.66 12.86 0.20
CA PHE A 605 29.13 12.83 0.04
C PHE A 605 29.58 11.62 -0.74
N ARG A 606 30.83 11.66 -1.20
CA ARG A 606 31.49 10.52 -1.86
C ARG A 606 32.57 9.95 -0.95
N ALA A 607 32.56 8.64 -0.79
CA ALA A 607 33.62 7.90 -0.13
C ALA A 607 33.88 6.60 -0.90
N TRP A 608 35.15 6.20 -0.98
CA TRP A 608 35.58 4.99 -1.71
C TRP A 608 35.05 4.92 -3.16
N GLY A 609 34.94 6.08 -3.83
CA GLY A 609 34.46 6.16 -5.21
C GLY A 609 32.94 5.94 -5.37
N ARG A 610 32.16 5.86 -4.27
CA ARG A 610 30.71 5.67 -4.29
C ARG A 610 29.98 6.84 -3.65
N PRO A 611 28.75 7.16 -4.11
CA PRO A 611 27.91 8.16 -3.46
C PRO A 611 27.30 7.60 -2.16
N PHE A 612 27.21 8.45 -1.15
CA PHE A 612 26.57 8.18 0.14
C PHE A 612 25.60 9.29 0.48
N LYS A 613 24.48 8.92 1.06
CA LYS A 613 23.52 9.83 1.70
C LYS A 613 23.45 9.46 3.19
N LEU A 614 23.73 10.41 4.05
CA LEU A 614 23.51 10.30 5.49
C LEU A 614 22.27 11.15 5.84
N THR A 615 21.23 10.53 6.36
CA THR A 615 20.02 11.19 6.81
C THR A 615 19.95 11.14 8.33
N ALA A 616 19.65 12.29 8.94
CA ALA A 616 19.36 12.39 10.37
C ALA A 616 18.04 13.13 10.57
N GLU A 617 17.13 12.54 11.33
CA GLU A 617 15.82 13.13 11.62
C GLU A 617 15.45 12.96 13.09
N GLY A 618 14.90 14.03 13.67
CA GLY A 618 14.16 14.02 14.92
C GLY A 618 12.69 14.28 14.64
N TYR A 619 11.82 13.52 15.24
CA TYR A 619 10.37 13.72 15.06
C TYR A 619 9.63 13.70 16.40
N TYR A 620 8.53 14.43 16.43
CA TYR A 620 7.53 14.40 17.49
C TYR A 620 6.17 14.16 16.87
N LYS A 621 5.48 13.10 17.33
CA LYS A 621 4.14 12.73 16.91
C LYS A 621 3.24 12.70 18.13
N TYR A 622 2.23 13.56 18.17
CA TYR A 622 1.19 13.58 19.20
C TYR A 622 -0.10 13.04 18.58
N ILE A 623 -0.67 12.02 19.19
CA ILE A 623 -1.91 11.39 18.74
C ILE A 623 -2.94 11.57 19.86
N ASP A 624 -4.14 11.97 19.50
CA ASP A 624 -5.28 11.99 20.39
C ASP A 624 -6.52 11.34 19.74
N ARG A 625 -7.54 11.09 20.54
CA ARG A 625 -8.74 10.35 20.13
C ARG A 625 -8.43 8.96 19.59
N MET A 626 -7.37 8.34 20.12
CA MET A 626 -7.07 6.94 19.80
C MET A 626 -8.18 6.04 20.33
N GLU A 627 -8.57 5.11 19.50
CA GLU A 627 -9.45 4.04 19.92
C GLU A 627 -8.65 3.01 20.74
N SER A 628 -9.22 2.57 21.83
CA SER A 628 -8.69 1.50 22.65
C SER A 628 -9.65 0.33 22.66
N TYR A 629 -9.14 -0.86 22.45
CA TYR A 629 -9.91 -2.07 22.60
C TYR A 629 -9.90 -2.52 24.07
N SER A 630 -11.08 -2.86 24.61
CA SER A 630 -11.14 -3.53 25.91
C SER A 630 -10.46 -4.88 25.81
N VAL A 631 -9.61 -5.21 26.81
CA VAL A 631 -8.95 -6.53 26.89
C VAL A 631 -9.98 -7.67 26.95
N ASP A 632 -11.14 -7.42 27.55
CA ASP A 632 -12.22 -8.40 27.67
C ASP A 632 -12.89 -8.72 26.32
N ASN A 633 -12.73 -7.83 25.32
CA ASN A 633 -13.23 -8.03 23.96
C ASN A 633 -12.17 -8.59 23.00
N VAL A 634 -10.94 -8.73 23.46
CA VAL A 634 -9.87 -9.38 22.68
C VAL A 634 -10.10 -10.89 22.76
N ARG A 635 -10.73 -11.45 21.76
CA ARG A 635 -10.68 -12.91 21.57
C ARG A 635 -9.25 -13.30 21.24
N VAL A 636 -8.64 -14.06 22.12
CA VAL A 636 -7.43 -14.80 21.79
C VAL A 636 -7.86 -15.88 20.81
N ARG A 637 -7.78 -15.57 19.52
CA ARG A 637 -7.82 -16.59 18.49
C ARG A 637 -6.43 -17.17 18.33
N TYR A 638 -6.33 -18.46 18.27
CA TYR A 638 -5.19 -19.38 18.29
C TYR A 638 -3.99 -18.97 17.43
#